data_a3601f583a4d21b7e1e14a8c07abbd75
#
_entry.id   a3601f583a4d21b7e1e14a8c07abbd75
#
_cell.length_a   1.000
_cell.length_b   1.000
_cell.length_c   1.000
_cell.angle_alpha   90.00
_cell.angle_beta   90.00
_cell.angle_gamma   90.00
#
_symmetry.space_group_name_H-M   'P 1'
#
loop_
_entity.id
_entity.type
_entity.pdbx_description
1 polymer ?
#
loop_
_entity_poly.entity_id
_entity_poly.type
_entity_poly.pdbx_seq_one_letter_code
_entity_poly.pdbx_strand_id
1 'polypeptide(L)'
;GGEILFIESSLSEGKGNLSITGNLGKIMKESAVIALEYIKSNYQDLGINKEIDYSKYNIHIHVPEGATPKDGPSAGITILTSLVSLFTQKRVKKNIAMTGEITLRGKVLPVGGIKEKILAAKRAGMKEVILCHENEKHVVEIPTDYIKDIQFHYVREMSEVLQLALN
;
A
#
# COMPACT_ATOMS: atom_id res chain seq x y z
N GLY A 1 1.56 2.31 -17.59
CA GLY A 1 2.09 1.28 -16.76
C GLY A 1 3.28 1.68 -15.92
N GLY A 2 3.77 0.93 -15.12
CA GLY A 2 5.05 0.85 -14.47
C GLY A 2 5.65 2.10 -13.84
N GLU A 3 4.91 2.82 -12.99
CA GLU A 3 5.48 3.91 -12.20
C GLU A 3 5.40 3.60 -10.71
N ILE A 4 6.36 4.15 -9.95
CA ILE A 4 6.32 4.06 -8.50
C ILE A 4 5.46 5.21 -7.96
N LEU A 5 4.45 4.86 -7.17
CA LEU A 5 3.61 5.83 -6.49
C LEU A 5 4.08 6.00 -5.04
N PHE A 6 4.06 7.25 -4.58
CA PHE A 6 4.31 7.55 -3.19
C PHE A 6 3.00 7.97 -2.54
N ILE A 7 2.73 7.43 -1.36
CA ILE A 7 1.51 7.71 -0.61
C ILE A 7 1.88 8.53 0.62
N GLU A 8 1.26 9.69 0.75
CA GLU A 8 1.42 10.53 1.93
C GLU A 8 0.13 10.52 2.73
N SER A 9 0.21 10.34 4.03
CA SER A 9 -0.96 10.34 4.91
C SER A 9 -0.73 11.31 6.06
N SER A 10 -1.77 12.04 6.44
CA SER A 10 -1.72 12.95 7.59
C SER A 10 -2.98 12.85 8.44
N LEU A 11 -2.82 13.20 9.71
CA LEU A 11 -3.89 13.22 10.70
C LEU A 11 -3.95 14.62 11.29
N SER A 12 -5.14 15.20 11.37
CA SER A 12 -5.37 16.50 11.98
C SER A 12 -6.66 16.47 12.79
N GLU A 13 -6.78 17.39 13.75
CA GLU A 13 -8.04 17.52 14.48
C GLU A 13 -9.17 17.92 13.53
N GLY A 14 -10.32 17.29 13.71
CA GLY A 14 -11.46 17.55 12.83
C GLY A 14 -12.69 16.74 13.22
N LYS A 15 -13.52 16.43 12.22
CA LYS A 15 -14.84 15.83 12.44
C LYS A 15 -14.99 14.44 11.82
N GLY A 16 -13.89 13.74 11.55
CA GLY A 16 -13.94 12.40 11.01
C GLY A 16 -13.97 12.32 9.49
N ASN A 17 -13.54 13.38 8.80
CA ASN A 17 -13.53 13.39 7.33
C ASN A 17 -12.30 12.68 6.78
N LEU A 18 -12.51 11.91 5.71
CA LEU A 18 -11.44 11.35 4.90
C LEU A 18 -11.34 12.17 3.62
N SER A 19 -10.19 12.80 3.41
CA SER A 19 -9.88 13.54 2.19
C SER A 19 -8.86 12.80 1.37
N ILE A 20 -9.07 12.73 0.06
CA ILE A 20 -8.19 12.01 -0.86
C ILE A 20 -7.86 12.93 -2.02
N THR A 21 -6.58 13.20 -2.22
CA THR A 21 -6.09 14.07 -3.30
C THR A 21 -5.01 13.40 -4.13
N GLY A 22 -4.74 13.90 -5.31
CA GLY A 22 -3.72 13.38 -6.21
C GLY A 22 -4.26 12.93 -7.57
N ASN A 23 -5.48 13.36 -7.94
CA ASN A 23 -6.11 13.00 -9.21
C ASN A 23 -6.37 11.48 -9.28
N LEU A 24 -7.03 10.95 -8.25
CA LEU A 24 -7.32 9.53 -8.13
C LEU A 24 -8.71 9.21 -8.70
N GLY A 25 -8.80 8.12 -9.44
CA GLY A 25 -10.07 7.61 -9.93
C GLY A 25 -10.87 6.90 -8.84
N LYS A 26 -12.06 6.49 -9.21
CA LYS A 26 -13.04 5.92 -8.28
C LYS A 26 -12.53 4.66 -7.56
N ILE A 27 -11.87 3.75 -8.29
CA ILE A 27 -11.43 2.47 -7.73
C ILE A 27 -10.33 2.68 -6.69
N MET A 28 -9.41 3.58 -6.98
CA MET A 28 -8.33 3.88 -6.02
C MET A 28 -8.88 4.58 -4.77
N LYS A 29 -9.88 5.44 -4.90
CA LYS A 29 -10.58 6.04 -3.76
C LYS A 29 -11.30 4.99 -2.93
N GLU A 30 -11.93 4.01 -3.57
CA GLU A 30 -12.56 2.88 -2.87
C GLU A 30 -11.51 2.07 -2.09
N SER A 31 -10.33 1.86 -2.65
CA SER A 31 -9.24 1.17 -1.95
C SER A 31 -8.86 1.90 -0.66
N ALA A 32 -8.83 3.23 -0.68
CA ALA A 32 -8.55 4.02 0.51
C ALA A 32 -9.63 3.86 1.58
N VAL A 33 -10.88 3.84 1.18
CA VAL A 33 -12.02 3.61 2.10
C VAL A 33 -11.93 2.21 2.71
N ILE A 34 -11.66 1.19 1.90
CA ILE A 34 -11.49 -0.20 2.38
C ILE A 34 -10.35 -0.29 3.38
N ALA A 35 -9.22 0.35 3.09
CA ALA A 35 -8.06 0.36 3.98
C ALA A 35 -8.42 0.94 5.35
N LEU A 36 -9.09 2.07 5.38
CA LEU A 36 -9.48 2.72 6.63
C LEU A 36 -10.51 1.89 7.40
N GLU A 37 -11.50 1.33 6.72
CA GLU A 37 -12.50 0.47 7.37
C GLU A 37 -11.87 -0.79 7.96
N TYR A 38 -10.90 -1.40 7.25
CA TYR A 38 -10.17 -2.54 7.80
C TYR A 38 -9.40 -2.15 9.06
N ILE A 39 -8.74 -1.00 9.07
CA ILE A 39 -8.02 -0.52 10.25
C ILE A 39 -8.97 -0.32 11.43
N LYS A 40 -10.11 0.32 11.22
CA LYS A 40 -11.11 0.56 12.28
C LYS A 40 -11.61 -0.73 12.90
N SER A 41 -11.75 -1.78 12.10
CA SER A 41 -12.26 -3.08 12.55
C SER A 41 -11.20 -3.97 13.19
N ASN A 42 -9.92 -3.70 12.95
CA ASN A 42 -8.82 -4.60 13.32
C ASN A 42 -7.66 -3.87 14.01
N TYR A 43 -7.90 -2.73 14.61
CA TYR A 43 -6.84 -1.88 15.14
C TYR A 43 -5.92 -2.58 16.14
N GLN A 44 -6.45 -3.49 16.95
CA GLN A 44 -5.65 -4.24 17.93
C GLN A 44 -4.64 -5.15 17.25
N ASP A 45 -5.08 -5.88 16.21
CA ASP A 45 -4.24 -6.81 15.47
C ASP A 45 -3.15 -6.11 14.66
N LEU A 46 -3.35 -4.82 14.40
CA LEU A 46 -2.43 -4.00 13.61
C LEU A 46 -1.38 -3.28 14.48
N GLY A 47 -1.33 -3.57 15.77
CA GLY A 47 -0.39 -2.93 16.67
C GLY A 47 -0.75 -1.50 17.06
N ILE A 48 -1.99 -1.12 16.86
CA ILE A 48 -2.52 0.17 17.31
C ILE A 48 -3.05 -0.03 18.72
N ASN A 49 -2.30 0.44 19.71
CA ASN A 49 -2.53 0.13 21.13
C ASN A 49 -3.77 0.76 21.74
N LYS A 50 -4.32 1.77 21.07
CA LYS A 50 -5.51 2.48 21.57
C LYS A 50 -6.51 2.63 20.47
N GLU A 51 -7.78 2.50 20.82
CA GLU A 51 -8.84 2.84 19.90
C GLU A 51 -8.79 4.34 19.61
N ILE A 52 -8.64 4.69 18.36
CA ILE A 52 -8.64 6.08 17.92
C ILE A 52 -10.09 6.51 17.73
N ASP A 53 -10.45 7.64 18.33
CA ASP A 53 -11.76 8.23 18.08
C ASP A 53 -11.71 8.96 16.74
N TYR A 54 -12.05 8.25 15.66
CA TYR A 54 -12.00 8.77 14.31
C TYR A 54 -12.94 9.95 14.08
N SER A 55 -13.95 10.13 14.95
CA SER A 55 -14.85 11.26 14.83
C SER A 55 -14.20 12.60 15.20
N LYS A 56 -13.04 12.56 15.84
CA LYS A 56 -12.30 13.76 16.28
C LYS A 56 -11.13 14.12 15.38
N TYR A 57 -10.88 13.35 14.35
CA TYR A 57 -9.71 13.56 13.46
C TYR A 57 -10.13 13.51 12.01
N ASN A 58 -9.48 14.34 11.21
CA ASN A 58 -9.52 14.22 9.76
C ASN A 58 -8.30 13.47 9.29
N ILE A 59 -8.49 12.59 8.32
CA ILE A 59 -7.42 11.83 7.69
C ILE A 59 -7.30 12.30 6.25
N HIS A 60 -6.09 12.62 5.82
CA HIS A 60 -5.83 13.01 4.45
C HIS A 60 -4.84 12.05 3.82
N ILE A 61 -5.21 11.51 2.65
CA ILE A 61 -4.34 10.68 1.82
C ILE A 61 -4.05 11.46 0.56
N HIS A 62 -2.77 11.63 0.25
CA HIS A 62 -2.34 12.33 -0.96
C HIS A 62 -1.38 11.45 -1.75
N VAL A 63 -1.58 11.36 -3.04
CA VAL A 63 -0.68 10.67 -3.97
C VAL A 63 -0.10 11.69 -4.94
N PRO A 64 1.13 12.17 -4.71
CA PRO A 64 1.79 13.05 -5.69
C PRO A 64 1.87 12.34 -7.03
N GLU A 65 2.02 12.99 -7.87
CA GLU A 65 1.94 14.04 -8.82
C GLU A 65 0.49 14.26 -9.28
N GLY A 66 -0.11 15.38 -8.90
CA GLY A 66 -1.55 15.59 -9.09
C GLY A 66 -1.99 15.77 -10.53
N ALA A 67 -1.07 16.13 -11.43
CA ALA A 67 -1.38 16.26 -12.85
C ALA A 67 -1.55 14.92 -13.56
N THR A 68 -1.00 13.85 -13.00
CA THR A 68 -1.06 12.50 -13.58
C THR A 68 -2.24 11.73 -12.99
N PRO A 69 -3.24 11.34 -13.80
CA PRO A 69 -4.36 10.55 -13.28
C PRO A 69 -3.88 9.16 -12.87
N LYS A 70 -4.43 8.67 -11.76
CA LYS A 70 -4.10 7.37 -11.19
C LYS A 70 -5.40 6.67 -10.82
N ASP A 71 -5.50 5.39 -11.13
CA ASP A 71 -6.66 4.60 -10.74
C ASP A 71 -6.28 3.12 -10.61
N GLY A 72 -7.25 2.32 -10.16
CA GLY A 72 -7.10 0.89 -9.98
C GLY A 72 -6.92 0.48 -8.52
N PRO A 73 -7.02 -0.82 -8.24
CA PRO A 73 -7.00 -1.33 -6.87
C PRO A 73 -5.63 -1.71 -6.34
N SER A 74 -4.59 -1.66 -7.17
CA SER A 74 -3.28 -2.25 -6.85
C SER A 74 -2.49 -1.49 -5.78
N ALA A 75 -2.88 -0.26 -5.45
CA ALA A 75 -2.26 0.53 -4.39
C ALA A 75 -2.88 0.25 -3.00
N GLY A 76 -3.83 -0.67 -2.89
CA GLY A 76 -4.52 -0.94 -1.63
C GLY A 76 -3.58 -1.26 -0.48
N ILE A 77 -2.63 -2.16 -0.68
CA ILE A 77 -1.69 -2.52 0.40
C ILE A 77 -0.77 -1.35 0.77
N THR A 78 -0.42 -0.50 -0.19
CA THR A 78 0.42 0.68 0.05
C THR A 78 -0.32 1.73 0.87
N ILE A 79 -1.57 2.00 0.52
CA ILE A 79 -2.42 2.94 1.25
C ILE A 79 -2.60 2.48 2.69
N LEU A 80 -2.91 1.20 2.88
CA LEU A 80 -3.11 0.65 4.22
C LEU A 80 -1.82 0.72 5.04
N THR A 81 -0.69 0.39 4.46
CA THR A 81 0.62 0.49 5.13
C THR A 81 0.92 1.93 5.55
N SER A 82 0.64 2.90 4.68
CA SER A 82 0.82 4.32 5.00
C SER A 82 -0.05 4.75 6.19
N LEU A 83 -1.30 4.32 6.24
CA LEU A 83 -2.20 4.64 7.34
C LEU A 83 -1.76 3.98 8.66
N VAL A 84 -1.37 2.71 8.63
CA VAL A 84 -0.87 2.04 9.84
C VAL A 84 0.42 2.68 10.33
N SER A 85 1.31 3.05 9.42
CA SER A 85 2.52 3.82 9.74
C SER A 85 2.16 5.12 10.48
N LEU A 86 1.16 5.84 9.98
CA LEU A 86 0.68 7.07 10.59
C LEU A 86 0.16 6.84 12.02
N PHE A 87 -0.70 5.84 12.20
CA PHE A 87 -1.34 5.57 13.50
C PHE A 87 -0.40 4.94 14.53
N THR A 88 0.60 4.19 14.08
CA THR A 88 1.57 3.53 14.98
C THR A 88 2.85 4.32 15.15
N GLN A 89 3.09 5.33 14.32
CA GLN A 89 4.35 6.09 14.25
C GLN A 89 5.57 5.21 13.94
N LYS A 90 5.34 4.08 13.29
CA LYS A 90 6.40 3.22 12.76
C LYS A 90 6.70 3.61 11.33
N ARG A 91 7.97 3.70 10.99
CA ARG A 91 8.37 4.12 9.64
C ARG A 91 8.28 2.98 8.65
N VAL A 92 7.87 3.30 7.43
CA VAL A 92 8.00 2.37 6.31
C VAL A 92 9.49 2.27 5.94
N LYS A 93 9.96 1.05 5.73
CA LYS A 93 11.36 0.80 5.34
C LYS A 93 11.69 1.48 4.02
N LYS A 94 12.93 1.90 3.88
CA LYS A 94 13.45 2.45 2.61
C LYS A 94 13.64 1.33 1.59
N ASN A 95 13.55 1.71 0.33
CA ASN A 95 13.86 0.83 -0.81
C ASN A 95 12.97 -0.42 -0.89
N ILE A 96 11.77 -0.32 -0.36
CA ILE A 96 10.75 -1.36 -0.46
C ILE A 96 9.58 -0.83 -1.29
N ALA A 97 9.17 -1.61 -2.29
CA ALA A 97 7.99 -1.33 -3.09
C ALA A 97 6.96 -2.43 -2.86
N MET A 98 5.72 -2.14 -3.16
CA MET A 98 4.66 -3.12 -2.98
C MET A 98 3.52 -2.89 -3.95
N THR A 99 2.78 -3.95 -4.25
CA THR A 99 1.58 -3.88 -5.06
C THR A 99 0.63 -4.99 -4.65
N GLY A 100 -0.65 -4.66 -4.54
CA GLY A 100 -1.67 -5.63 -4.17
C GLY A 100 -3.00 -4.96 -3.88
N GLU A 101 -4.06 -5.62 -4.25
CA GLU A 101 -5.41 -5.24 -3.87
C GLU A 101 -5.71 -5.78 -2.48
N ILE A 102 -6.49 -5.06 -1.68
CA ILE A 102 -6.89 -5.52 -0.35
C ILE A 102 -8.39 -5.77 -0.29
N THR A 103 -8.77 -6.67 0.62
CA THR A 103 -10.17 -6.91 0.97
C THR A 103 -10.47 -6.35 2.37
N LEU A 104 -11.74 -6.23 2.71
CA LEU A 104 -12.16 -5.81 4.06
C LEU A 104 -11.70 -6.77 5.17
N ARG A 105 -11.29 -7.97 4.81
CA ARG A 105 -10.81 -8.98 5.77
C ARG A 105 -9.29 -9.04 5.84
N GLY A 106 -8.60 -8.13 5.15
CA GLY A 106 -7.14 -8.08 5.17
C GLY A 106 -6.44 -9.05 4.25
N LYS A 107 -7.15 -9.66 3.31
CA LYS A 107 -6.53 -10.50 2.29
C LYS A 107 -5.87 -9.64 1.23
N VAL A 108 -4.75 -10.13 0.71
CA VAL A 108 -4.06 -9.51 -0.42
C VAL A 108 -4.41 -10.30 -1.68
N LEU A 109 -4.92 -9.60 -2.67
CA LEU A 109 -5.33 -10.18 -3.95
C LEU A 109 -4.30 -9.88 -5.04
N PRO A 110 -4.20 -10.76 -6.05
CA PRO A 110 -3.27 -10.55 -7.16
C PRO A 110 -3.67 -9.36 -8.03
N VAL A 111 -2.68 -8.79 -8.70
CA VAL A 111 -2.86 -7.62 -9.57
C VAL A 111 -2.23 -7.88 -10.93
N GLY A 112 -2.59 -7.06 -11.91
CA GLY A 112 -2.01 -7.12 -13.24
C GLY A 112 -0.75 -6.26 -13.37
N GLY A 113 -0.09 -6.37 -14.54
CA GLY A 113 1.04 -5.51 -14.87
C GLY A 113 2.30 -5.77 -14.03
N ILE A 114 2.49 -6.98 -13.56
CA ILE A 114 3.60 -7.30 -12.65
C ILE A 114 4.96 -7.03 -13.28
N LYS A 115 5.16 -7.44 -14.53
CA LYS A 115 6.47 -7.25 -15.19
C LYS A 115 6.84 -5.76 -15.24
N GLU A 116 5.94 -4.92 -15.68
CA GLU A 116 6.17 -3.47 -15.79
C GLU A 116 6.41 -2.85 -14.43
N LYS A 117 5.67 -3.29 -13.42
CA LYS A 117 5.82 -2.80 -12.04
C LYS A 117 7.17 -3.17 -11.45
N ILE A 118 7.63 -4.40 -11.67
CA ILE A 118 8.94 -4.85 -11.18
C ILE A 118 10.06 -4.09 -11.88
N LEU A 119 9.96 -3.89 -13.20
CA LEU A 119 10.96 -3.12 -13.94
C LEU A 119 11.00 -1.66 -13.46
N ALA A 120 9.85 -1.07 -13.12
CA ALA A 120 9.80 0.27 -12.53
C ALA A 120 10.45 0.30 -11.14
N ALA A 121 10.21 -0.70 -10.32
CA ALA A 121 10.84 -0.82 -9.00
C ALA A 121 12.36 -0.92 -9.12
N LYS A 122 12.84 -1.70 -10.08
CA LYS A 122 14.28 -1.81 -10.36
C LYS A 122 14.87 -0.47 -10.78
N ARG A 123 14.22 0.26 -11.69
CA ARG A 123 14.69 1.58 -12.14
C ARG A 123 14.74 2.58 -10.99
N ALA A 124 13.81 2.47 -10.05
CA ALA A 124 13.76 3.33 -8.87
C ALA A 124 14.74 2.94 -7.76
N GLY A 125 15.51 1.87 -7.96
CA GLY A 125 16.51 1.43 -6.98
C GLY A 125 15.93 0.67 -5.80
N MET A 126 14.72 0.12 -5.93
CA MET A 126 14.11 -0.68 -4.87
C MET A 126 14.88 -1.99 -4.69
N LYS A 127 15.01 -2.42 -3.44
CA LYS A 127 15.73 -3.64 -3.07
C LYS A 127 14.79 -4.78 -2.70
N GLU A 128 13.56 -4.47 -2.34
CA GLU A 128 12.56 -5.44 -1.96
C GLU A 128 11.23 -5.09 -2.62
N VAL A 129 10.48 -6.11 -2.99
CA VAL A 129 9.14 -5.96 -3.55
C VAL A 129 8.19 -6.93 -2.83
N ILE A 130 7.11 -6.40 -2.28
CA ILE A 130 6.05 -7.17 -1.66
C ILE A 130 4.89 -7.28 -2.65
N LEU A 131 4.40 -8.49 -2.88
CA LEU A 131 3.28 -8.72 -3.78
C LEU A 131 2.51 -9.97 -3.37
N CYS A 132 1.31 -10.14 -3.95
CA CYS A 132 0.46 -11.29 -3.65
C CYS A 132 1.15 -12.60 -4.06
N HIS A 133 1.01 -13.64 -3.25
CA HIS A 133 1.58 -14.95 -3.54
C HIS A 133 1.11 -15.50 -4.91
N GLU A 134 -0.11 -15.16 -5.33
CA GLU A 134 -0.61 -15.60 -6.62
C GLU A 134 0.07 -14.90 -7.81
N ASN A 135 0.81 -13.83 -7.55
CA ASN A 135 1.59 -13.15 -8.58
C ASN A 135 3.01 -13.74 -8.76
N GLU A 136 3.41 -14.71 -7.94
CA GLU A 136 4.73 -15.35 -8.09
C GLU A 136 4.95 -15.91 -9.49
N LYS A 137 3.92 -16.50 -10.07
CA LYS A 137 3.98 -17.05 -11.43
C LYS A 137 4.35 -16.01 -12.48
N HIS A 138 4.03 -14.75 -12.25
CA HIS A 138 4.39 -13.66 -13.18
C HIS A 138 5.83 -13.20 -12.96
N VAL A 139 6.34 -13.31 -11.74
CA VAL A 139 7.74 -12.97 -11.43
C VAL A 139 8.70 -13.99 -12.05
N VAL A 140 8.37 -15.27 -11.97
CA VAL A 140 9.23 -16.33 -12.50
C VAL A 140 9.34 -16.30 -14.02
N GLU A 141 8.44 -15.59 -14.71
CA GLU A 141 8.54 -15.37 -16.16
C GLU A 141 9.61 -14.34 -16.53
N ILE A 142 10.09 -13.55 -15.57
CA ILE A 142 11.12 -12.53 -15.80
C ILE A 142 12.50 -13.19 -15.73
N PRO A 143 13.38 -12.95 -16.72
CA PRO A 143 14.74 -13.49 -16.65
C PRO A 143 15.45 -13.07 -15.37
N THR A 144 16.07 -14.03 -14.68
CA THR A 144 16.68 -13.82 -13.36
C THR A 144 17.75 -12.72 -13.36
N ASP A 145 18.47 -12.54 -14.48
CA ASP A 145 19.50 -11.50 -14.55
C ASP A 145 18.93 -10.09 -14.37
N TYR A 146 17.67 -9.86 -14.74
CA TYR A 146 17.05 -8.55 -14.59
C TYR A 146 16.66 -8.22 -13.15
N ILE A 147 16.44 -9.24 -12.33
CA ILE A 147 15.84 -9.08 -10.98
C ILE A 147 16.69 -9.69 -9.87
N LYS A 148 17.93 -10.06 -10.15
CA LYS A 148 18.83 -10.73 -9.18
C LYS A 148 19.11 -9.89 -7.93
N ASP A 149 18.99 -8.57 -8.03
CA ASP A 149 19.28 -7.65 -6.92
C ASP A 149 18.03 -7.26 -6.12
N ILE A 150 16.89 -7.89 -6.43
CA ILE A 150 15.63 -7.60 -5.75
C ILE A 150 15.19 -8.85 -4.97
N GLN A 151 14.84 -8.64 -3.71
CA GLN A 151 14.23 -9.68 -2.89
C GLN A 151 12.71 -9.57 -3.00
N PHE A 152 12.05 -10.68 -3.34
CA PHE A 152 10.58 -10.73 -3.46
C PHE A 152 9.98 -11.37 -2.24
N HIS A 153 8.89 -10.77 -1.75
CA HIS A 153 8.11 -11.29 -0.63
C HIS A 153 6.69 -11.55 -1.13
N TYR A 154 6.30 -12.81 -1.12
CA TYR A 154 4.97 -13.23 -1.57
C TYR A 154 4.07 -13.39 -0.35
N VAL A 155 3.01 -12.60 -0.31
CA VAL A 155 2.16 -12.49 0.87
C VAL A 155 0.73 -12.90 0.57
N ARG A 156 0.00 -13.28 1.62
CA ARG A 156 -1.41 -13.64 1.57
C ARG A 156 -2.29 -12.64 2.31
N GLU A 157 -1.75 -12.00 3.34
CA GLU A 157 -2.50 -11.14 4.26
C GLU A 157 -1.74 -9.87 4.61
N MET A 158 -2.50 -8.84 5.00
CA MET A 158 -1.91 -7.55 5.37
C MET A 158 -0.98 -7.62 6.58
N SER A 159 -1.22 -8.53 7.52
CA SER A 159 -0.32 -8.70 8.66
C SER A 159 1.11 -9.01 8.20
N GLU A 160 1.26 -9.83 7.15
CA GLU A 160 2.57 -10.13 6.58
C GLU A 160 3.22 -8.90 5.95
N VAL A 161 2.42 -8.10 5.21
CA VAL A 161 2.91 -6.86 4.59
C VAL A 161 3.46 -5.92 5.65
N LEU A 162 2.72 -5.72 6.74
CA LEU A 162 3.11 -4.80 7.80
C LEU A 162 4.37 -5.25 8.53
N GLN A 163 4.52 -6.56 8.78
CA GLN A 163 5.74 -7.11 9.38
C GLN A 163 6.97 -6.87 8.49
N LEU A 164 6.80 -6.96 7.18
CA LEU A 164 7.88 -6.75 6.22
C LEU A 164 8.20 -5.27 6.01
N ALA A 165 7.18 -4.40 6.01
CA ALA A 165 7.32 -3.02 5.58
C ALA A 165 7.59 -2.02 6.71
N LEU A 166 7.16 -2.30 7.93
CA LEU A 166 7.28 -1.34 9.05
C LEU A 166 8.41 -1.70 10.02
N ASN A 167 9.06 -0.66 10.47
CA ASN A 167 10.10 -0.77 11.50
C ASN A 167 9.53 -0.48 12.89
#